data_c05cac39ff0cbe95923935e607b396f4
#
_entry.id   c05cac39ff0cbe95923935e607b396f4
#
_cell.length_a   1.000
_cell.length_b   1.000
_cell.length_c   1.000
_cell.angle_alpha   90.00
_cell.angle_beta   90.00
_cell.angle_gamma   90.00
#
_symmetry.space_group_name_H-M   'P 1'
#
loop_
_entity.id
_entity.type
_entity.pdbx_description
1 polymer ?
#
loop_
_entity_poly.entity_id
_entity_poly.type
_entity_poly.pdbx_seq_one_letter_code
_entity_poly.pdbx_strand_id
1 'polypeptide(L)'
;MEKLIEKQSKRDSLPMHYKLRYAETRDVPFLVETIIAAEKSGTDYCGLCNLLNLSLEQIRTGLDKILREEIEGCEFSLTEFAVATVQDQPVAAFCGWIEGDNEDQQSSATLKSNLLVHAYGTGIIPSLQHHKNLLNSIQIPRTHGAHQVEYAYVHPQHRGNRLIDQLVSFLLENACTKKPNLALAEVQVYANNLSAIRVYERLGYEPKQKAVYSPEINAHTLPFHEKWMLQKKIR
;
A
#
# COMPACT_ATOMS: atom_id res chain seq x y z
N MET A 1 -14.23 29.33 -26.05
CA MET A 1 -15.40 29.43 -25.15
C MET A 1 -15.52 28.19 -24.23
N GLU A 2 -15.35 26.96 -24.72
CA GLU A 2 -15.39 25.73 -23.90
C GLU A 2 -14.38 25.67 -22.74
N LYS A 3 -13.13 26.10 -22.95
CA LYS A 3 -12.11 26.13 -21.87
C LYS A 3 -12.40 27.14 -20.74
N LEU A 4 -13.24 28.11 -20.96
CA LEU A 4 -13.69 29.07 -19.92
C LEU A 4 -14.84 28.49 -19.10
N ILE A 5 -15.73 27.70 -19.73
CA ILE A 5 -16.85 27.04 -19.06
C ILE A 5 -16.33 25.92 -18.13
N GLU A 6 -15.30 25.18 -18.57
CA GLU A 6 -14.67 24.13 -17.76
C GLU A 6 -13.90 24.68 -16.53
N LYS A 7 -13.34 25.89 -16.63
CA LYS A 7 -12.71 26.60 -15.49
C LYS A 7 -13.71 27.20 -14.52
N GLN A 8 -14.91 27.57 -14.95
CA GLN A 8 -15.96 28.10 -14.09
C GLN A 8 -16.67 27.01 -13.30
N SER A 9 -16.89 25.80 -13.89
CA SER A 9 -17.48 24.64 -13.22
C SER A 9 -16.66 24.13 -12.02
N LYS A 10 -15.34 24.38 -12.00
CA LYS A 10 -14.47 24.00 -10.86
C LYS A 10 -14.46 25.01 -9.70
N ARG A 11 -15.09 26.18 -9.85
CA ARG A 11 -15.11 27.24 -8.81
C ARG A 11 -16.33 27.21 -7.89
N ASP A 12 -17.39 26.51 -8.26
CA ASP A 12 -18.67 26.52 -7.52
C ASP A 12 -18.98 25.23 -6.76
N SER A 13 -18.05 24.25 -6.71
CA SER A 13 -18.22 23.11 -5.83
C SER A 13 -17.84 23.52 -4.40
N LEU A 14 -18.80 23.45 -3.48
CA LEU A 14 -18.57 23.51 -2.04
C LEU A 14 -17.36 22.63 -1.70
N PRO A 15 -16.47 23.07 -0.77
CA PRO A 15 -15.31 22.27 -0.38
C PRO A 15 -15.80 20.90 0.10
N MET A 16 -15.40 19.83 -0.60
CA MET A 16 -15.73 18.47 -0.18
C MET A 16 -15.13 18.21 1.20
N HIS A 17 -15.97 17.88 2.14
CA HIS A 17 -15.55 17.53 3.50
C HIS A 17 -15.16 16.05 3.54
N TYR A 18 -13.88 15.77 3.71
CA TYR A 18 -13.35 14.42 3.89
C TYR A 18 -13.27 14.08 5.38
N LYS A 19 -13.78 12.90 5.76
CA LYS A 19 -13.63 12.34 7.10
C LYS A 19 -12.59 11.23 7.05
N LEU A 20 -11.64 11.25 7.97
CA LEU A 20 -10.64 10.19 8.12
C LEU A 20 -11.06 9.25 9.24
N ARG A 21 -10.90 7.95 9.03
CA ARG A 21 -11.12 6.91 10.03
C ARG A 21 -10.33 5.65 9.67
N TYR A 22 -10.19 4.74 10.61
CA TYR A 22 -9.77 3.38 10.29
C TYR A 22 -10.83 2.67 9.45
N ALA A 23 -10.38 1.71 8.63
CA ALA A 23 -11.27 0.93 7.78
C ALA A 23 -12.14 -0.03 8.63
N GLU A 24 -13.30 -0.37 8.09
CA GLU A 24 -14.27 -1.30 8.66
C GLU A 24 -14.56 -2.41 7.64
N THR A 25 -15.18 -3.49 8.06
CA THR A 25 -15.51 -4.64 7.18
C THR A 25 -16.30 -4.24 5.92
N ARG A 26 -17.11 -3.18 5.99
CA ARG A 26 -17.84 -2.64 4.82
C ARG A 26 -16.93 -2.02 3.77
N ASP A 27 -15.69 -1.64 4.12
CA ASP A 27 -14.73 -1.03 3.20
C ASP A 27 -13.89 -2.07 2.44
N VAL A 28 -13.97 -3.35 2.81
CA VAL A 28 -13.17 -4.43 2.21
C VAL A 28 -13.20 -4.41 0.68
N PRO A 29 -14.35 -4.25 -0.01
CA PRO A 29 -14.35 -4.18 -1.48
C PRO A 29 -13.49 -3.04 -2.03
N PHE A 30 -13.48 -1.87 -1.37
CA PHE A 30 -12.63 -0.74 -1.75
C PHE A 30 -11.16 -1.00 -1.47
N LEU A 31 -10.83 -1.67 -0.37
CA LEU A 31 -9.45 -2.03 -0.02
C LEU A 31 -8.87 -3.07 -0.96
N VAL A 32 -9.65 -4.04 -1.42
CA VAL A 32 -9.24 -4.99 -2.47
C VAL A 32 -8.78 -4.24 -3.73
N GLU A 33 -9.58 -3.29 -4.22
CA GLU A 33 -9.19 -2.49 -5.38
C GLU A 33 -8.01 -1.54 -5.07
N THR A 34 -7.88 -1.06 -3.84
CA THR A 34 -6.72 -0.29 -3.38
C THR A 34 -5.43 -1.09 -3.51
N ILE A 35 -5.41 -2.33 -3.00
CA ILE A 35 -4.24 -3.22 -3.08
C ILE A 35 -3.90 -3.51 -4.53
N ILE A 36 -4.90 -3.89 -5.35
CA ILE A 36 -4.71 -4.18 -6.77
C ILE A 36 -4.15 -2.97 -7.53
N ALA A 37 -4.67 -1.77 -7.27
CA ALA A 37 -4.19 -0.55 -7.92
C ALA A 37 -2.75 -0.21 -7.52
N ALA A 38 -2.39 -0.41 -6.25
CA ALA A 38 -1.04 -0.21 -5.76
C ALA A 38 -0.05 -1.25 -6.33
N GLU A 39 -0.44 -2.52 -6.40
CA GLU A 39 0.34 -3.60 -7.01
C GLU A 39 0.65 -3.36 -8.49
N LYS A 40 -0.23 -2.65 -9.20
CA LYS A 40 0.00 -2.23 -10.58
C LYS A 40 0.97 -1.04 -10.69
N SER A 41 1.12 -0.26 -9.67
CA SER A 41 2.01 0.94 -9.65
C SER A 41 1.88 1.83 -10.90
N GLY A 42 0.65 2.03 -11.38
CA GLY A 42 0.34 2.83 -12.58
C GLY A 42 0.61 2.13 -13.92
N THR A 43 0.90 0.84 -13.91
CA THR A 43 1.02 -0.01 -15.11
C THR A 43 -0.18 -0.95 -15.24
N ASP A 44 -0.21 -1.77 -16.30
CA ASP A 44 -1.18 -2.84 -16.46
C ASP A 44 -0.77 -4.15 -15.76
N TYR A 45 0.46 -4.23 -15.25
CA TYR A 45 1.02 -5.43 -14.61
C TYR A 45 0.62 -5.50 -13.14
N CYS A 46 -0.16 -6.51 -12.77
CA CYS A 46 -0.47 -6.81 -11.37
C CYS A 46 0.59 -7.78 -10.81
N GLY A 47 1.46 -7.30 -9.95
CA GLY A 47 2.54 -8.10 -9.36
C GLY A 47 2.04 -9.38 -8.69
N LEU A 48 0.99 -9.32 -7.88
CA LEU A 48 0.39 -10.50 -7.25
C LEU A 48 -0.13 -11.51 -8.26
N CYS A 49 -0.82 -11.06 -9.33
CA CYS A 49 -1.32 -11.96 -10.37
C CYS A 49 -0.19 -12.78 -10.99
N ASN A 50 0.90 -12.10 -11.35
CA ASN A 50 2.02 -12.72 -12.04
C ASN A 50 2.85 -13.61 -11.10
N LEU A 51 3.15 -13.16 -9.89
CA LEU A 51 3.91 -13.91 -8.90
C LEU A 51 3.21 -15.19 -8.45
N LEU A 52 1.87 -15.16 -8.33
CA LEU A 52 1.09 -16.30 -7.88
C LEU A 52 0.56 -17.15 -9.05
N ASN A 53 0.70 -16.68 -10.28
CA ASN A 53 0.10 -17.28 -11.49
C ASN A 53 -1.42 -17.44 -11.36
N LEU A 54 -2.09 -16.37 -10.93
CA LEU A 54 -3.53 -16.32 -10.71
C LEU A 54 -4.18 -15.21 -11.54
N SER A 55 -5.43 -15.43 -11.94
CA SER A 55 -6.24 -14.39 -12.57
C SER A 55 -6.55 -13.25 -11.61
N LEU A 56 -6.86 -12.06 -12.13
CA LEU A 56 -7.24 -10.91 -11.33
C LEU A 56 -8.47 -11.18 -10.45
N GLU A 57 -9.40 -11.99 -10.95
CA GLU A 57 -10.61 -12.39 -10.19
C GLU A 57 -10.27 -13.30 -9.01
N GLN A 58 -9.36 -14.25 -9.20
CA GLN A 58 -8.86 -15.09 -8.11
C GLN A 58 -8.14 -14.23 -7.06
N ILE A 59 -7.33 -13.25 -7.49
CA ILE A 59 -6.68 -12.30 -6.58
C ILE A 59 -7.72 -11.51 -5.78
N ARG A 60 -8.78 -10.96 -6.41
CA ARG A 60 -9.86 -10.28 -5.70
C ARG A 60 -10.50 -11.14 -4.64
N THR A 61 -10.89 -12.35 -5.01
CA THR A 61 -11.54 -13.29 -4.09
C THR A 61 -10.65 -13.61 -2.88
N GLY A 62 -9.36 -13.86 -3.11
CA GLY A 62 -8.43 -14.17 -2.03
C GLY A 62 -8.13 -12.96 -1.14
N LEU A 63 -7.99 -11.75 -1.71
CA LEU A 63 -7.80 -10.53 -0.94
C LEU A 63 -9.04 -10.18 -0.09
N ASP A 64 -10.26 -10.36 -0.62
CA ASP A 64 -11.50 -10.19 0.16
C ASP A 64 -11.50 -11.15 1.37
N LYS A 65 -11.12 -12.41 1.16
CA LYS A 65 -11.01 -13.39 2.25
C LYS A 65 -9.96 -12.96 3.28
N ILE A 66 -8.75 -12.57 2.85
CA ILE A 66 -7.66 -12.16 3.73
C ILE A 66 -8.06 -10.96 4.59
N LEU A 67 -8.65 -9.92 3.98
CA LEU A 67 -9.02 -8.69 4.68
C LEU A 67 -10.17 -8.89 5.70
N ARG A 68 -10.86 -10.03 5.68
CA ARG A 68 -11.87 -10.39 6.68
C ARG A 68 -11.33 -11.22 7.83
N GLU A 69 -10.06 -11.62 7.76
CA GLU A 69 -9.40 -12.29 8.89
C GLU A 69 -9.03 -11.27 9.97
N GLU A 70 -9.15 -11.67 11.24
CA GLU A 70 -8.79 -10.84 12.40
C GLU A 70 -7.28 -10.91 12.67
N ILE A 71 -6.48 -10.37 11.73
CA ILE A 71 -5.02 -10.37 11.80
C ILE A 71 -4.53 -8.94 11.78
N GLU A 72 -3.51 -8.64 12.60
CA GLU A 72 -2.86 -7.34 12.71
C GLU A 72 -1.38 -7.41 12.33
N GLY A 73 -0.77 -6.26 12.04
CA GLY A 73 0.68 -6.11 11.90
C GLY A 73 1.26 -6.43 10.52
N CYS A 74 0.45 -6.39 9.47
CA CYS A 74 0.96 -6.45 8.09
C CYS A 74 0.06 -5.67 7.11
N GLU A 75 0.56 -5.49 5.92
CA GLU A 75 -0.10 -4.76 4.83
C GLU A 75 -1.44 -5.38 4.37
N PHE A 76 -1.81 -6.56 4.82
CA PHE A 76 -3.08 -7.23 4.50
C PHE A 76 -4.08 -7.22 5.66
N SER A 77 -3.78 -6.50 6.72
CA SER A 77 -4.64 -6.41 7.90
C SER A 77 -5.67 -5.29 7.73
N LEU A 78 -6.96 -5.60 7.83
CA LEU A 78 -8.04 -4.62 7.71
C LEU A 78 -7.86 -3.44 8.67
N THR A 79 -7.50 -3.73 9.93
CA THR A 79 -7.35 -2.76 11.01
C THR A 79 -6.18 -1.79 10.83
N GLU A 80 -5.26 -2.09 9.92
CA GLU A 80 -4.11 -1.25 9.59
C GLU A 80 -4.38 -0.26 8.44
N PHE A 81 -5.57 -0.34 7.82
CA PHE A 81 -5.98 0.63 6.81
C PHE A 81 -6.69 1.83 7.42
N ALA A 82 -6.31 3.03 6.97
CA ALA A 82 -7.09 4.24 7.12
C ALA A 82 -7.77 4.59 5.80
N VAL A 83 -8.98 5.11 5.87
CA VAL A 83 -9.77 5.58 4.72
C VAL A 83 -10.15 7.04 4.87
N ALA A 84 -10.17 7.76 3.75
CA ALA A 84 -10.84 9.05 3.63
C ALA A 84 -12.20 8.82 2.98
N THR A 85 -13.26 9.34 3.57
CA THR A 85 -14.64 9.14 3.12
C THR A 85 -15.33 10.44 2.77
N VAL A 86 -16.25 10.37 1.81
CA VAL A 86 -17.24 11.40 1.48
C VAL A 86 -18.61 10.73 1.57
N GLN A 87 -19.53 11.29 2.37
CA GLN A 87 -20.85 10.68 2.61
C GLN A 87 -20.75 9.21 3.02
N ASP A 88 -19.80 8.92 3.92
CA ASP A 88 -19.43 7.58 4.42
C ASP A 88 -18.91 6.58 3.38
N GLN A 89 -18.78 6.96 2.10
CA GLN A 89 -18.16 6.12 1.07
C GLN A 89 -16.64 6.36 1.01
N PRO A 90 -15.81 5.31 1.03
CA PRO A 90 -14.36 5.45 0.93
C PRO A 90 -13.95 5.94 -0.46
N VAL A 91 -13.09 6.95 -0.50
CA VAL A 91 -12.58 7.56 -1.73
C VAL A 91 -11.05 7.56 -1.80
N ALA A 92 -10.39 7.30 -0.69
CA ALA A 92 -8.97 7.04 -0.61
C ALA A 92 -8.68 6.08 0.54
N ALA A 93 -7.61 5.30 0.41
CA ALA A 93 -7.12 4.43 1.47
C ALA A 93 -5.59 4.39 1.49
N PHE A 94 -5.05 4.11 2.67
CA PHE A 94 -3.64 3.88 2.91
C PHE A 94 -3.47 2.92 4.08
N CYS A 95 -2.53 1.97 3.95
CA CYS A 95 -2.20 1.01 5.00
C CYS A 95 -0.98 1.46 5.79
N GLY A 96 -0.98 1.26 7.12
CA GLY A 96 0.19 1.54 7.94
C GLY A 96 0.19 0.78 9.26
N TRP A 97 1.30 0.08 9.57
CA TRP A 97 1.48 -0.74 10.77
C TRP A 97 2.87 -0.51 11.38
N ILE A 98 3.12 -1.03 12.57
CA ILE A 98 4.44 -1.06 13.18
C ILE A 98 5.05 -2.45 12.98
N GLU A 99 6.22 -2.54 12.33
CA GLU A 99 6.90 -3.80 12.04
C GLU A 99 7.38 -4.46 13.33
N GLY A 100 6.88 -5.68 13.62
CA GLY A 100 7.27 -6.42 14.82
C GLY A 100 6.93 -5.69 16.12
N ASP A 101 5.72 -5.16 16.25
CA ASP A 101 5.32 -4.32 17.40
C ASP A 101 5.38 -5.05 18.74
N ASN A 102 5.11 -6.35 18.75
CA ASN A 102 5.21 -7.23 19.92
C ASN A 102 6.37 -8.22 19.75
N GLU A 103 7.06 -8.57 20.84
CA GLU A 103 8.21 -9.50 20.83
C GLU A 103 7.88 -10.87 20.23
N ASP A 104 6.64 -11.34 20.40
CA ASP A 104 6.14 -12.62 19.88
C ASP A 104 5.52 -12.49 18.47
N GLN A 105 5.44 -11.28 17.91
CA GLN A 105 4.81 -11.06 16.61
C GLN A 105 5.71 -11.51 15.45
N GLN A 106 5.17 -12.33 14.58
CA GLN A 106 5.83 -12.68 13.33
C GLN A 106 6.07 -11.41 12.49
N SER A 107 7.16 -11.41 11.69
CA SER A 107 7.38 -10.32 10.73
C SER A 107 6.21 -10.20 9.76
N SER A 108 5.92 -8.98 9.30
CA SER A 108 4.86 -8.75 8.30
C SER A 108 5.05 -9.61 7.04
N ALA A 109 6.30 -9.87 6.63
CA ALA A 109 6.61 -10.74 5.50
C ALA A 109 6.18 -12.20 5.75
N THR A 110 6.35 -12.71 6.96
CA THR A 110 5.88 -14.06 7.35
C THR A 110 4.36 -14.11 7.40
N LEU A 111 3.72 -13.11 8.04
CA LEU A 111 2.25 -13.00 8.09
C LEU A 111 1.66 -12.95 6.67
N LYS A 112 2.19 -12.10 5.81
CA LYS A 112 1.79 -12.01 4.40
C LYS A 112 1.88 -13.34 3.69
N SER A 113 3.00 -14.06 3.83
CA SER A 113 3.20 -15.36 3.20
C SER A 113 2.18 -16.39 3.67
N ASN A 114 1.91 -16.45 4.98
CA ASN A 114 0.92 -17.36 5.57
C ASN A 114 -0.50 -17.03 5.09
N LEU A 115 -0.86 -15.75 5.02
CA LEU A 115 -2.16 -15.29 4.54
C LEU A 115 -2.37 -15.62 3.06
N LEU A 116 -1.35 -15.47 2.22
CA LEU A 116 -1.42 -15.85 0.80
C LEU A 116 -1.67 -17.36 0.65
N VAL A 117 -0.94 -18.19 1.39
CA VAL A 117 -1.16 -19.66 1.37
C VAL A 117 -2.53 -20.03 1.93
N HIS A 118 -2.99 -19.36 3.01
CA HIS A 118 -4.33 -19.57 3.57
C HIS A 118 -5.44 -19.24 2.56
N ALA A 119 -5.33 -18.14 1.84
CA ALA A 119 -6.36 -17.67 0.91
C ALA A 119 -6.37 -18.44 -0.41
N TYR A 120 -5.19 -18.68 -0.98
CA TYR A 120 -5.04 -19.26 -2.33
C TYR A 120 -4.65 -20.75 -2.33
N GLY A 121 -4.38 -21.34 -1.16
CA GLY A 121 -3.94 -22.71 -1.03
C GLY A 121 -2.46 -22.92 -1.40
N THR A 122 -1.99 -24.15 -1.19
CA THR A 122 -0.58 -24.51 -1.47
C THR A 122 -0.23 -24.55 -2.96
N GLY A 123 -1.23 -24.49 -3.85
CA GLY A 123 -1.03 -24.45 -5.30
C GLY A 123 -0.21 -23.26 -5.81
N ILE A 124 -0.10 -22.18 -5.02
CA ILE A 124 0.74 -21.01 -5.37
C ILE A 124 2.24 -21.25 -5.11
N ILE A 125 2.61 -22.25 -4.30
CA ILE A 125 4.01 -22.47 -3.88
C ILE A 125 4.96 -22.70 -5.06
N PRO A 126 4.63 -23.52 -6.08
CA PRO A 126 5.51 -23.68 -7.23
C PRO A 126 5.80 -22.38 -7.97
N SER A 127 4.80 -21.50 -8.10
CA SER A 127 4.98 -20.18 -8.75
C SER A 127 5.89 -19.28 -7.93
N LEU A 128 5.70 -19.22 -6.61
CA LEU A 128 6.58 -18.46 -5.70
C LEU A 128 8.01 -18.99 -5.73
N GLN A 129 8.21 -20.30 -5.80
CA GLN A 129 9.53 -20.92 -5.94
C GLN A 129 10.18 -20.57 -7.28
N HIS A 130 9.42 -20.56 -8.38
CA HIS A 130 9.89 -20.11 -9.69
C HIS A 130 10.41 -18.67 -9.64
N HIS A 131 9.72 -17.79 -8.92
CA HIS A 131 10.09 -16.38 -8.79
C HIS A 131 11.03 -16.08 -7.61
N LYS A 132 11.57 -17.10 -6.90
CA LYS A 132 12.38 -16.91 -5.69
C LYS A 132 13.57 -15.96 -5.88
N ASN A 133 14.31 -16.10 -6.98
CA ASN A 133 15.48 -15.25 -7.26
C ASN A 133 15.07 -13.78 -7.50
N LEU A 134 13.97 -13.55 -8.21
CA LEU A 134 13.40 -12.24 -8.41
C LEU A 134 12.96 -11.62 -7.08
N LEU A 135 12.19 -12.34 -6.27
CA LEU A 135 11.73 -11.87 -4.97
C LEU A 135 12.90 -11.52 -4.05
N ASN A 136 13.93 -12.36 -3.98
CA ASN A 136 15.13 -12.08 -3.18
C ASN A 136 15.89 -10.84 -3.67
N SER A 137 15.93 -10.58 -4.97
CA SER A 137 16.66 -9.44 -5.53
C SER A 137 15.97 -8.10 -5.31
N ILE A 138 14.63 -8.09 -5.19
CA ILE A 138 13.85 -6.86 -4.99
C ILE A 138 13.38 -6.67 -3.54
N GLN A 139 13.68 -7.62 -2.68
CA GLN A 139 13.33 -7.52 -1.27
C GLN A 139 14.23 -6.49 -0.56
N ILE A 140 13.58 -5.54 0.10
CA ILE A 140 14.22 -4.62 1.03
C ILE A 140 13.68 -4.96 2.42
N PRO A 141 14.53 -5.40 3.38
CA PRO A 141 14.08 -5.70 4.74
C PRO A 141 13.48 -4.47 5.41
N ARG A 142 12.36 -4.67 6.12
CA ARG A 142 11.75 -3.63 6.97
C ARG A 142 12.48 -3.53 8.30
N THR A 143 12.58 -2.32 8.83
CA THR A 143 13.20 -2.09 10.14
C THR A 143 12.22 -2.47 11.25
N HIS A 144 12.63 -3.37 12.14
CA HIS A 144 11.87 -3.74 13.31
C HIS A 144 11.55 -2.50 14.17
N GLY A 145 10.32 -2.38 14.60
CA GLY A 145 9.83 -1.25 15.39
C GLY A 145 9.58 0.04 14.60
N ALA A 146 9.84 0.07 13.29
CA ALA A 146 9.50 1.21 12.44
C ALA A 146 8.05 1.14 11.96
N HIS A 147 7.42 2.31 11.81
CA HIS A 147 6.12 2.42 11.17
C HIS A 147 6.26 2.23 9.66
N GLN A 148 5.62 1.23 9.13
CA GLN A 148 5.58 0.90 7.70
C GLN A 148 4.32 1.48 7.09
N VAL A 149 4.38 1.94 5.84
CA VAL A 149 3.20 2.32 5.06
C VAL A 149 3.26 1.72 3.66
N GLU A 150 2.13 1.18 3.20
CA GLU A 150 1.97 0.58 1.87
C GLU A 150 0.53 0.76 1.34
N TYR A 151 0.32 0.38 0.07
CA TYR A 151 -1.01 0.32 -0.58
C TYR A 151 -1.80 1.63 -0.54
N ALA A 152 -1.22 2.69 -1.11
CA ALA A 152 -1.88 3.98 -1.28
C ALA A 152 -2.77 4.00 -2.52
N TYR A 153 -4.02 4.43 -2.37
CA TYR A 153 -4.92 4.67 -3.49
C TYR A 153 -5.82 5.88 -3.24
N VAL A 154 -6.05 6.66 -4.29
CA VAL A 154 -7.06 7.74 -4.31
C VAL A 154 -7.90 7.58 -5.57
N HIS A 155 -9.22 7.51 -5.38
CA HIS A 155 -10.16 7.47 -6.49
C HIS A 155 -9.94 8.67 -7.43
N PRO A 156 -9.89 8.49 -8.76
CA PRO A 156 -9.50 9.53 -9.72
C PRO A 156 -10.21 10.89 -9.53
N GLN A 157 -11.51 10.87 -9.24
CA GLN A 157 -12.33 12.06 -9.03
C GLN A 157 -11.95 12.88 -7.77
N HIS A 158 -11.21 12.27 -6.82
CA HIS A 158 -10.81 12.87 -5.55
C HIS A 158 -9.30 13.20 -5.49
N ARG A 159 -8.56 12.99 -6.60
CA ARG A 159 -7.13 13.36 -6.68
C ARG A 159 -6.96 14.88 -6.62
N GLY A 160 -5.77 15.33 -6.20
CA GLY A 160 -5.46 16.76 -6.05
C GLY A 160 -5.87 17.35 -4.70
N ASN A 161 -6.56 16.61 -3.82
CA ASN A 161 -7.01 17.06 -2.50
C ASN A 161 -6.05 16.69 -1.36
N ARG A 162 -4.84 16.26 -1.67
CA ARG A 162 -3.80 15.82 -0.69
C ARG A 162 -4.27 14.76 0.30
N LEU A 163 -5.14 13.84 -0.15
CA LEU A 163 -5.69 12.81 0.74
C LEU A 163 -4.63 11.84 1.26
N ILE A 164 -3.61 11.54 0.46
CA ILE A 164 -2.49 10.70 0.92
C ILE A 164 -1.71 11.40 2.03
N ASP A 165 -1.44 12.72 1.91
CA ASP A 165 -0.78 13.48 2.96
C ASP A 165 -1.56 13.38 4.29
N GLN A 166 -2.88 13.53 4.23
CA GLN A 166 -3.76 13.47 5.40
C GLN A 166 -3.79 12.05 6.00
N LEU A 167 -3.89 11.01 5.16
CA LEU A 167 -3.90 9.61 5.62
C LEU A 167 -2.57 9.19 6.25
N VAL A 168 -1.42 9.59 5.66
CA VAL A 168 -0.09 9.35 6.26
C VAL A 168 0.02 10.02 7.62
N SER A 169 -0.38 11.30 7.72
CA SER A 169 -0.35 12.01 9.00
C SER A 169 -1.24 11.34 10.03
N PHE A 170 -2.47 10.98 9.65
CA PHE A 170 -3.41 10.27 10.53
C PHE A 170 -2.83 8.95 11.07
N LEU A 171 -2.29 8.10 10.19
CA LEU A 171 -1.69 6.83 10.58
C LEU A 171 -0.47 7.03 11.48
N LEU A 172 0.41 7.98 11.13
CA LEU A 172 1.62 8.25 11.89
C LEU A 172 1.32 8.82 13.28
N GLU A 173 0.38 9.76 13.41
CA GLU A 173 -0.06 10.31 14.69
C GLU A 173 -0.63 9.23 15.60
N ASN A 174 -1.46 8.32 15.06
CA ASN A 174 -1.99 7.19 15.81
C ASN A 174 -0.88 6.20 16.22
N ALA A 175 0.07 5.91 15.32
CA ALA A 175 1.22 5.05 15.61
C ALA A 175 2.09 5.67 16.73
N CYS A 176 2.37 6.98 16.70
CA CYS A 176 3.10 7.68 17.75
C CYS A 176 2.35 7.67 19.10
N THR A 177 1.02 7.69 19.06
CA THR A 177 0.20 7.58 20.28
C THR A 177 0.29 6.18 20.88
N LYS A 178 0.22 5.13 20.04
CA LYS A 178 0.38 3.72 20.46
C LYS A 178 1.81 3.44 20.97
N LYS A 179 2.82 4.01 20.29
CA LYS A 179 4.26 3.80 20.58
C LYS A 179 5.00 5.14 20.70
N PRO A 180 5.02 5.75 21.90
CA PRO A 180 5.62 7.08 22.10
C PRO A 180 7.11 7.19 21.77
N ASN A 181 7.84 6.07 21.76
CA ASN A 181 9.26 5.98 21.37
C ASN A 181 9.47 5.58 19.91
N LEU A 182 8.46 5.68 19.06
CA LEU A 182 8.57 5.43 17.63
C LEU A 182 9.59 6.38 17.01
N ALA A 183 10.64 5.83 16.42
CA ALA A 183 11.79 6.61 15.93
C ALA A 183 11.82 6.76 14.40
N LEU A 184 11.21 5.82 13.68
CA LEU A 184 11.30 5.72 12.22
C LEU A 184 9.96 5.41 11.58
N ALA A 185 9.75 6.01 10.40
CA ALA A 185 8.72 5.58 9.45
C ALA A 185 9.36 5.24 8.10
N GLU A 186 8.86 4.21 7.44
CA GLU A 186 9.40 3.67 6.18
C GLU A 186 8.28 3.45 5.16
N VAL A 187 8.63 3.62 3.90
CA VAL A 187 7.77 3.28 2.77
C VAL A 187 8.60 2.64 1.66
N GLN A 188 8.06 1.62 1.03
CA GLN A 188 8.66 1.02 -0.15
C GLN A 188 7.83 1.37 -1.39
N VAL A 189 8.51 1.80 -2.46
CA VAL A 189 7.86 2.29 -3.68
C VAL A 189 8.68 1.89 -4.91
N TYR A 190 8.02 1.52 -6.00
CA TYR A 190 8.69 1.35 -7.28
C TYR A 190 9.16 2.70 -7.84
N ALA A 191 10.37 2.74 -8.40
CA ALA A 191 11.03 3.97 -8.85
C ALA A 191 10.30 4.66 -10.03
N ASN A 192 9.44 3.94 -10.77
CA ASN A 192 8.58 4.53 -11.80
C ASN A 192 7.41 5.33 -11.22
N ASN A 193 7.03 5.13 -9.95
CA ASN A 193 5.92 5.85 -9.31
C ASN A 193 6.35 7.23 -8.78
N LEU A 194 6.76 8.10 -9.72
CA LEU A 194 7.24 9.47 -9.40
C LEU A 194 6.20 10.29 -8.63
N SER A 195 4.91 10.03 -8.81
CA SER A 195 3.86 10.75 -8.09
C SER A 195 3.86 10.40 -6.61
N ALA A 196 4.01 9.13 -6.25
CA ALA A 196 4.10 8.68 -4.87
C ALA A 196 5.41 9.15 -4.22
N ILE A 197 6.55 9.03 -4.91
CA ILE A 197 7.85 9.50 -4.43
C ILE A 197 7.77 10.98 -4.03
N ARG A 198 7.24 11.86 -4.89
CA ARG A 198 7.07 13.28 -4.59
C ARG A 198 6.18 13.56 -3.37
N VAL A 199 5.16 12.72 -3.14
CA VAL A 199 4.32 12.83 -1.94
C VAL A 199 5.16 12.50 -0.70
N TYR A 200 5.90 11.40 -0.72
CA TYR A 200 6.72 10.99 0.42
C TYR A 200 7.85 11.96 0.72
N GLU A 201 8.55 12.45 -0.31
CA GLU A 201 9.59 13.50 -0.16
C GLU A 201 9.02 14.78 0.50
N ARG A 202 7.83 15.24 0.05
CA ARG A 202 7.14 16.39 0.67
C ARG A 202 6.76 16.14 2.13
N LEU A 203 6.49 14.88 2.50
CA LEU A 203 6.19 14.49 3.87
C LEU A 203 7.45 14.25 4.72
N GLY A 204 8.65 14.48 4.15
CA GLY A 204 9.94 14.37 4.84
C GLY A 204 10.54 12.97 4.86
N TYR A 205 10.12 12.10 3.95
CA TYR A 205 10.79 10.82 3.71
C TYR A 205 11.95 11.04 2.73
N GLU A 206 13.09 10.41 3.00
CA GLU A 206 14.30 10.48 2.19
C GLU A 206 14.70 9.10 1.68
N PRO A 207 15.24 8.97 0.46
CA PRO A 207 15.75 7.69 -0.06
C PRO A 207 16.81 7.10 0.85
N LYS A 208 16.64 5.85 1.27
CA LYS A 208 17.56 5.14 2.16
C LYS A 208 18.23 3.94 1.50
N GLN A 209 17.47 3.16 0.77
CA GLN A 209 17.95 1.93 0.14
C GLN A 209 17.23 1.70 -1.19
N LYS A 210 17.93 1.03 -2.11
CA LYS A 210 17.39 0.62 -3.41
C LYS A 210 17.63 -0.86 -3.61
N ALA A 211 16.68 -1.52 -4.26
CA ALA A 211 16.82 -2.86 -4.80
C ALA A 211 16.54 -2.81 -6.30
N VAL A 212 17.41 -3.46 -7.08
CA VAL A 212 17.32 -3.49 -8.54
C VAL A 212 17.47 -4.93 -8.99
N TYR A 213 16.65 -5.38 -9.91
CA TYR A 213 16.83 -6.64 -10.58
C TYR A 213 17.00 -6.45 -12.09
N SER A 214 17.73 -7.39 -12.73
CA SER A 214 17.90 -7.36 -14.19
C SER A 214 16.56 -7.59 -14.87
N PRO A 215 16.16 -6.74 -15.84
CA PRO A 215 14.96 -6.93 -16.64
C PRO A 215 14.93 -8.29 -17.39
N GLU A 216 16.10 -8.86 -17.66
CA GLU A 216 16.27 -10.14 -18.37
C GLU A 216 15.75 -11.34 -17.54
N ILE A 217 15.74 -11.22 -16.20
CA ILE A 217 15.32 -12.31 -15.32
C ILE A 217 13.80 -12.45 -15.31
N ASN A 218 13.05 -11.35 -15.50
CA ASN A 218 11.57 -11.43 -15.53
C ASN A 218 10.90 -10.14 -16.00
N ALA A 219 10.97 -9.81 -17.29
CA ALA A 219 10.54 -8.53 -17.87
C ALA A 219 9.07 -8.14 -17.61
N HIS A 220 8.20 -9.08 -17.17
CA HIS A 220 6.75 -8.86 -17.08
C HIS A 220 6.11 -9.30 -15.75
N THR A 221 6.90 -9.70 -14.75
CA THR A 221 6.34 -10.19 -13.48
C THR A 221 5.96 -9.06 -12.56
N LEU A 222 6.84 -8.06 -12.41
CA LEU A 222 6.63 -6.91 -11.55
C LEU A 222 6.43 -5.62 -12.37
N PRO A 223 5.76 -4.60 -11.83
CA PRO A 223 5.48 -3.35 -12.56
C PRO A 223 6.72 -2.55 -12.91
N PHE A 224 7.84 -2.72 -12.20
CA PHE A 224 9.10 -2.05 -12.46
C PHE A 224 10.27 -2.82 -11.86
N HIS A 225 11.49 -2.62 -12.39
CA HIS A 225 12.71 -3.36 -12.04
C HIS A 225 13.54 -2.71 -10.92
N GLU A 226 13.14 -1.56 -10.40
CA GLU A 226 13.81 -0.86 -9.31
C GLU A 226 12.79 -0.48 -8.24
N LYS A 227 13.12 -0.75 -6.98
CA LYS A 227 12.31 -0.44 -5.80
C LYS A 227 13.15 0.37 -4.81
N TRP A 228 12.57 1.39 -4.25
CA TRP A 228 13.20 2.23 -3.24
C TRP A 228 12.54 2.03 -1.89
N MET A 229 13.32 2.04 -0.84
CA MET A 229 12.87 2.34 0.51
C MET A 229 13.21 3.79 0.83
N LEU A 230 12.19 4.56 1.21
CA LEU A 230 12.34 5.88 1.76
C LEU A 230 12.07 5.81 3.27
N GLN A 231 12.80 6.59 4.05
CA GLN A 231 12.74 6.60 5.50
C GLN A 231 12.56 8.02 6.03
N LYS A 232 11.76 8.16 7.08
CA LYS A 232 11.57 9.41 7.81
C LYS A 232 11.92 9.18 9.27
N LYS A 233 12.78 10.04 9.84
CA LYS A 233 12.99 10.11 11.28
C LYS A 233 11.81 10.79 11.94
N ILE A 234 11.30 10.18 13.01
CA ILE A 234 10.25 10.74 13.87
C ILE A 234 10.98 11.27 15.11
N ARG A 235 10.66 12.49 15.49
CA ARG A 235 11.33 13.14 16.62
C ARG A 235 10.88 12.54 17.95
#